data_9d413625c8c7e94f3ee73d7369fc8d19
#
_entry.id   9d413625c8c7e94f3ee73d7369fc8d19
#
_cell.length_a   1.000
_cell.length_b   1.000
_cell.length_c   1.000
_cell.angle_alpha   90.00
_cell.angle_beta   90.00
_cell.angle_gamma   90.00
#
_symmetry.space_group_name_H-M   'P 1'
#
loop_
_entity.id
_entity.type
_entity.pdbx_description
1 polymer ?
#
loop_
_entity_poly.entity_id
_entity_poly.type
_entity_poly.pdbx_seq_one_letter_code
_entity_poly.pdbx_strand_id
1 'polypeptide(L)'
;MVTNDDATEIIWKVGFTTTSYGGALGQVFLNYNYAYYRPDYVPASWALNLYTEKDLRYNSFFTSTTTGYAHGLTWPLLTKYMGNKEFLSSGILHVSMPKVFRLSEQYLIRAEARCRRGEFGIAAKDITTLRTARYSDYSSTSISADNWLQTISDERVRELYMEGFRLQALKRWHKGFERTPQSNTVAKGSSLKIEADDPLFVWPIPQHELNSPGSEVQPNESNR
;
A
#
# COMPACT_ATOMS: atom_id res chain seq x y z
N MET A 1 -12.96 -0.04 8.25
CA MET A 1 -12.72 1.21 7.51
C MET A 1 -12.60 0.98 6.00
N VAL A 2 -11.80 0.06 5.53
CA VAL A 2 -11.60 -0.13 4.08
C VAL A 2 -12.85 -0.63 3.38
N THR A 3 -13.65 -1.43 4.06
CA THR A 3 -14.96 -1.93 3.57
C THR A 3 -16.12 -1.01 3.94
N ASN A 4 -15.86 0.10 4.64
CA ASN A 4 -16.86 1.11 4.99
C ASN A 4 -16.54 2.41 4.26
N ASP A 5 -17.28 2.67 3.19
CA ASP A 5 -17.11 3.86 2.37
C ASP A 5 -17.69 5.14 3.00
N ASP A 6 -18.35 5.03 4.17
CA ASP A 6 -18.94 6.15 4.91
C ASP A 6 -18.24 6.43 6.26
N ALA A 7 -17.03 5.89 6.44
CA ALA A 7 -16.26 6.15 7.65
C ALA A 7 -15.91 7.64 7.79
N THR A 8 -16.07 8.19 8.98
CA THR A 8 -15.83 9.62 9.29
C THR A 8 -14.38 10.07 9.07
N GLU A 9 -13.46 9.13 8.95
CA GLU A 9 -12.05 9.37 8.65
C GLU A 9 -11.81 9.70 7.16
N ILE A 10 -12.79 9.44 6.27
CA ILE A 10 -12.67 9.69 4.84
C ILE A 10 -12.94 11.17 4.57
N ILE A 11 -11.95 11.86 4.01
CA ILE A 11 -12.03 13.27 3.62
C ILE A 11 -12.59 13.39 2.21
N TRP A 12 -12.10 12.54 1.30
CA TRP A 12 -12.58 12.49 -0.07
C TRP A 12 -12.47 11.07 -0.65
N LYS A 13 -13.52 10.65 -1.34
CA LYS A 13 -13.61 9.38 -2.06
C LYS A 13 -14.18 9.59 -3.46
N VAL A 14 -13.88 8.67 -4.37
CA VAL A 14 -14.58 8.58 -5.65
C VAL A 14 -15.84 7.74 -5.43
N GLY A 15 -17.00 8.35 -5.63
CA GLY A 15 -18.28 7.68 -5.41
C GLY A 15 -18.59 6.69 -6.54
N PHE A 16 -18.99 5.48 -6.16
CA PHE A 16 -19.51 4.46 -7.05
C PHE A 16 -20.93 4.09 -6.66
N THR A 17 -21.67 3.53 -7.60
CA THR A 17 -22.96 2.87 -7.38
C THR A 17 -22.91 1.46 -7.92
N THR A 18 -23.85 0.60 -7.57
CA THR A 18 -23.93 -0.78 -8.09
C THR A 18 -24.20 -0.85 -9.59
N THR A 19 -24.65 0.24 -10.20
CA THR A 19 -24.89 0.36 -11.65
C THR A 19 -23.81 1.14 -12.40
N SER A 20 -22.93 1.85 -11.66
CA SER A 20 -21.84 2.65 -12.24
C SER A 20 -20.63 2.65 -11.30
N TYR A 21 -19.67 1.80 -11.59
CA TYR A 21 -18.47 1.64 -10.77
C TYR A 21 -17.23 1.41 -11.63
N GLY A 22 -16.07 1.64 -11.03
CA GLY A 22 -14.78 1.36 -11.66
C GLY A 22 -14.38 -0.11 -11.59
N GLY A 23 -13.13 -0.39 -11.91
CA GLY A 23 -12.59 -1.75 -11.90
C GLY A 23 -12.58 -2.39 -10.50
N ALA A 24 -12.57 -3.72 -10.48
CA ALA A 24 -12.48 -4.54 -9.28
C ALA A 24 -11.05 -4.59 -8.75
N LEU A 25 -10.60 -3.52 -8.08
CA LEU A 25 -9.22 -3.39 -7.58
C LEU A 25 -8.78 -4.60 -6.73
N GLY A 26 -9.69 -5.17 -5.95
CA GLY A 26 -9.38 -6.32 -5.11
C GLY A 26 -9.07 -7.60 -5.88
N GLN A 27 -9.45 -7.69 -7.15
CA GLN A 27 -9.21 -8.89 -7.95
C GLN A 27 -7.73 -9.21 -8.10
N VAL A 28 -6.87 -8.21 -8.28
CA VAL A 28 -5.42 -8.43 -8.40
C VAL A 28 -4.78 -9.04 -7.15
N PHE A 29 -5.45 -8.92 -6.00
CA PHE A 29 -5.01 -9.49 -4.72
C PHE A 29 -5.73 -10.79 -4.36
N LEU A 30 -6.91 -11.04 -4.94
CA LEU A 30 -7.84 -12.09 -4.54
C LEU A 30 -8.41 -12.85 -5.75
N ASN A 31 -7.70 -12.86 -6.88
CA ASN A 31 -8.13 -13.63 -8.04
C ASN A 31 -8.36 -15.11 -7.68
N TYR A 32 -9.52 -15.64 -8.02
CA TYR A 32 -9.95 -16.99 -7.65
C TYR A 32 -10.41 -17.79 -8.88
N ASN A 33 -9.89 -18.97 -9.05
CA ASN A 33 -10.11 -19.82 -10.22
C ASN A 33 -10.99 -21.06 -9.91
N TYR A 34 -11.99 -20.92 -9.06
CA TYR A 34 -12.92 -21.98 -8.60
C TYR A 34 -12.32 -23.07 -7.71
N ALA A 35 -11.00 -23.06 -7.50
CA ALA A 35 -10.33 -24.03 -6.63
C ALA A 35 -9.40 -23.34 -5.63
N TYR A 36 -8.63 -22.37 -6.09
CA TYR A 36 -7.58 -21.70 -5.31
C TYR A 36 -7.50 -20.22 -5.65
N TYR A 37 -7.01 -19.44 -4.69
CA TYR A 37 -6.59 -18.06 -4.96
C TYR A 37 -5.31 -18.05 -5.81
N ARG A 38 -5.28 -17.21 -6.83
CA ARG A 38 -4.12 -16.93 -7.69
C ARG A 38 -3.93 -15.44 -7.85
N PRO A 39 -3.57 -14.74 -6.76
CA PRO A 39 -3.38 -13.29 -6.81
C PRO A 39 -2.20 -12.91 -7.71
N ASP A 40 -2.31 -11.76 -8.39
CA ASP A 40 -1.20 -11.17 -9.14
C ASP A 40 -0.16 -10.57 -8.21
N TYR A 41 -0.58 -10.08 -7.04
CA TYR A 41 0.28 -9.49 -6.02
C TYR A 41 0.07 -10.16 -4.66
N VAL A 42 1.18 -10.55 -4.06
CA VAL A 42 1.24 -11.15 -2.73
C VAL A 42 2.03 -10.24 -1.79
N PRO A 43 1.55 -10.00 -0.55
CA PRO A 43 2.29 -9.21 0.42
C PRO A 43 3.70 -9.75 0.65
N ALA A 44 4.70 -8.86 0.68
CA ALA A 44 6.07 -9.24 0.97
C ALA A 44 6.28 -9.46 2.48
N SER A 45 7.16 -10.41 2.84
CA SER A 45 7.43 -10.78 4.25
C SER A 45 7.87 -9.59 5.09
N TRP A 46 8.73 -8.72 4.54
CA TRP A 46 9.19 -7.54 5.29
C TRP A 46 8.05 -6.62 5.72
N ALA A 47 7.02 -6.47 4.87
CA ALA A 47 5.87 -5.62 5.18
C ALA A 47 4.95 -6.27 6.23
N LEU A 48 4.76 -7.60 6.13
CA LEU A 48 3.99 -8.36 7.13
C LEU A 48 4.66 -8.31 8.50
N ASN A 49 5.98 -8.37 8.55
CA ASN A 49 6.77 -8.32 9.79
C ASN A 49 6.75 -6.96 10.50
N LEU A 50 6.23 -5.91 9.87
CA LEU A 50 6.02 -4.62 10.53
C LEU A 50 4.85 -4.62 11.52
N TYR A 51 3.90 -5.55 11.36
CA TYR A 51 2.73 -5.65 12.24
C TYR A 51 3.05 -6.53 13.45
N THR A 52 2.62 -6.09 14.61
CA THR A 52 2.70 -6.87 15.83
C THR A 52 1.34 -7.53 16.14
N GLU A 53 1.30 -8.46 17.07
CA GLU A 53 0.05 -9.11 17.51
C GLU A 53 -1.00 -8.11 18.04
N LYS A 54 -0.56 -6.96 18.54
CA LYS A 54 -1.44 -5.89 19.04
C LYS A 54 -1.95 -4.96 17.94
N ASP A 55 -1.41 -5.04 16.72
CA ASP A 55 -1.83 -4.21 15.60
C ASP A 55 -3.09 -4.78 14.94
N LEU A 56 -4.21 -4.15 15.19
CA LEU A 56 -5.52 -4.57 14.68
C LEU A 56 -5.62 -4.54 13.14
N ARG A 57 -4.72 -3.82 12.47
CA ARG A 57 -4.70 -3.72 11.02
C ARG A 57 -4.29 -5.02 10.35
N TYR A 58 -3.43 -5.83 10.99
CA TYR A 58 -3.02 -7.11 10.41
C TYR A 58 -4.23 -7.98 10.06
N ASN A 59 -5.08 -8.25 11.02
CA ASN A 59 -6.27 -9.07 10.81
C ASN A 59 -7.35 -8.40 9.94
N SER A 60 -7.29 -7.06 9.84
CA SER A 60 -8.21 -6.30 8.97
C SER A 60 -7.75 -6.26 7.51
N PHE A 61 -6.46 -6.42 7.25
CA PHE A 61 -5.87 -6.27 5.92
C PHE A 61 -5.49 -7.60 5.29
N PHE A 62 -5.20 -8.62 6.09
CA PHE A 62 -4.65 -9.88 5.60
C PHE A 62 -5.43 -11.07 6.13
N THR A 63 -5.53 -12.09 5.29
CA THR A 63 -6.06 -13.40 5.67
C THR A 63 -5.18 -14.48 5.08
N SER A 64 -4.74 -15.43 5.91
CA SER A 64 -4.00 -16.59 5.44
C SER A 64 -4.93 -17.58 4.76
N THR A 65 -4.62 -17.96 3.53
CA THR A 65 -5.43 -18.91 2.77
C THR A 65 -4.56 -19.72 1.81
N THR A 66 -5.08 -20.87 1.41
CA THR A 66 -4.42 -21.73 0.43
C THR A 66 -4.47 -21.11 -0.96
N THR A 67 -3.32 -21.05 -1.61
CA THR A 67 -3.16 -20.51 -2.96
C THR A 67 -2.93 -21.63 -3.99
N GLY A 68 -3.17 -21.34 -5.25
CA GLY A 68 -2.84 -22.22 -6.38
C GLY A 68 -1.35 -22.20 -6.77
N TYR A 69 -0.50 -21.56 -5.97
CA TYR A 69 0.93 -21.49 -6.19
C TYR A 69 1.69 -22.51 -5.33
N ALA A 70 2.87 -22.89 -5.79
CA ALA A 70 3.83 -23.70 -5.05
C ALA A 70 3.19 -24.90 -4.31
N HIS A 71 2.38 -25.70 -5.01
CA HIS A 71 1.69 -26.88 -4.47
C HIS A 71 0.67 -26.60 -3.37
N GLY A 72 -0.02 -25.46 -3.43
CA GLY A 72 -1.09 -25.14 -2.49
C GLY A 72 -0.60 -24.56 -1.17
N LEU A 73 0.53 -23.85 -1.17
CA LEU A 73 1.00 -23.18 0.03
C LEU A 73 -0.02 -22.16 0.55
N THR A 74 -0.13 -22.07 1.85
CA THR A 74 -0.94 -21.07 2.55
C THR A 74 -0.13 -19.80 2.75
N TRP A 75 -0.66 -18.70 2.25
CA TRP A 75 -0.04 -17.38 2.39
C TRP A 75 -1.02 -16.35 2.95
N PRO A 76 -0.52 -15.33 3.70
CA PRO A 76 -1.27 -14.12 3.94
C PRO A 76 -1.54 -13.40 2.61
N LEU A 77 -2.81 -13.25 2.25
CA LEU A 77 -3.26 -12.47 1.11
C LEU A 77 -3.88 -11.16 1.57
N LEU A 78 -3.83 -10.13 0.73
CA LEU A 78 -4.42 -8.83 1.03
C LEU A 78 -5.94 -8.88 0.83
N THR A 79 -6.70 -8.85 1.91
CA THR A 79 -8.17 -8.81 1.93
C THR A 79 -8.74 -7.41 2.10
N LYS A 80 -7.88 -6.40 2.18
CA LYS A 80 -8.26 -4.99 2.34
C LYS A 80 -9.28 -4.51 1.30
N TYR A 81 -9.25 -5.06 0.10
CA TYR A 81 -10.09 -4.67 -1.04
C TYR A 81 -11.11 -5.75 -1.44
N MET A 82 -11.67 -6.47 -0.48
CA MET A 82 -12.72 -7.46 -0.76
C MET A 82 -13.97 -6.86 -1.40
N GLY A 83 -14.20 -5.58 -1.24
CA GLY A 83 -15.41 -4.86 -1.60
C GLY A 83 -16.18 -4.40 -0.37
N ASN A 84 -17.06 -3.42 -0.55
CA ASN A 84 -17.95 -2.97 0.51
C ASN A 84 -19.24 -3.81 0.56
N LYS A 85 -20.00 -3.65 1.64
CA LYS A 85 -21.21 -4.45 1.89
C LYS A 85 -22.28 -4.30 0.79
N GLU A 86 -22.46 -3.11 0.26
CA GLU A 86 -23.45 -2.81 -0.78
C GLU A 86 -23.13 -3.57 -2.07
N PHE A 87 -21.89 -3.48 -2.54
CA PHE A 87 -21.44 -4.17 -3.75
C PHE A 87 -21.48 -5.70 -3.57
N LEU A 88 -21.00 -6.19 -2.43
CA LEU A 88 -21.03 -7.64 -2.12
C LEU A 88 -22.46 -8.18 -2.09
N SER A 89 -23.42 -7.45 -1.52
CA SER A 89 -24.83 -7.84 -1.48
C SER A 89 -25.47 -7.91 -2.88
N SER A 90 -24.93 -7.16 -3.83
CA SER A 90 -25.35 -7.16 -5.24
C SER A 90 -24.55 -8.14 -6.11
N GLY A 91 -23.72 -8.99 -5.50
CA GLY A 91 -22.88 -9.97 -6.22
C GLY A 91 -21.67 -9.37 -6.91
N ILE A 92 -21.35 -8.09 -6.66
CA ILE A 92 -20.21 -7.37 -7.24
C ILE A 92 -19.02 -7.52 -6.30
N LEU A 93 -18.07 -8.37 -6.66
CA LEU A 93 -16.91 -8.68 -5.84
C LEU A 93 -15.75 -7.70 -6.10
N HIS A 94 -14.95 -7.47 -5.05
CA HIS A 94 -13.68 -6.75 -5.15
C HIS A 94 -13.74 -5.29 -5.55
N VAL A 95 -14.93 -4.69 -5.60
CA VAL A 95 -15.14 -3.26 -5.87
C VAL A 95 -15.22 -2.50 -4.56
N SER A 96 -14.40 -1.47 -4.43
CA SER A 96 -14.40 -0.53 -3.31
C SER A 96 -14.24 0.88 -3.84
N MET A 97 -14.90 1.86 -3.22
CA MET A 97 -14.73 3.27 -3.59
C MET A 97 -13.31 3.73 -3.23
N PRO A 98 -12.51 4.25 -4.17
CA PRO A 98 -11.18 4.76 -3.87
C PRO A 98 -11.23 5.91 -2.87
N LYS A 99 -10.52 5.77 -1.73
CA LYS A 99 -10.33 6.83 -0.74
C LYS A 99 -9.12 7.64 -1.15
N VAL A 100 -9.36 8.81 -1.75
CA VAL A 100 -8.30 9.67 -2.27
C VAL A 100 -7.57 10.36 -1.12
N PHE A 101 -8.33 10.87 -0.14
CA PHE A 101 -7.79 11.45 1.09
C PHE A 101 -8.51 10.92 2.32
N ARG A 102 -7.72 10.57 3.33
CA ARG A 102 -8.23 10.16 4.63
C ARG A 102 -7.38 10.73 5.78
N LEU A 103 -8.01 10.88 6.92
CA LEU A 103 -7.44 11.60 8.06
C LEU A 103 -6.13 11.00 8.57
N SER A 104 -5.99 9.69 8.54
CA SER A 104 -4.76 9.03 8.99
C SER A 104 -3.53 9.42 8.15
N GLU A 105 -3.70 9.61 6.84
CA GLU A 105 -2.63 10.12 5.98
C GLU A 105 -2.22 11.55 6.39
N GLN A 106 -3.19 12.40 6.75
CA GLN A 106 -2.91 13.77 7.19
C GLN A 106 -2.07 13.80 8.47
N TYR A 107 -2.32 12.88 9.41
CA TYR A 107 -1.45 12.71 10.59
C TYR A 107 -0.02 12.35 10.18
N LEU A 108 0.15 11.44 9.22
CA LEU A 108 1.48 11.02 8.74
C LEU A 108 2.21 12.13 7.99
N ILE A 109 1.51 12.91 7.16
CA ILE A 109 2.07 14.08 6.47
C ILE A 109 2.51 15.12 7.49
N ARG A 110 1.67 15.43 8.47
CA ARG A 110 1.98 16.41 9.50
C ARG A 110 3.13 15.98 10.39
N ALA A 111 3.19 14.71 10.77
CA ALA A 111 4.29 14.15 11.54
C ALA A 111 5.63 14.27 10.77
N GLU A 112 5.64 13.93 9.47
CA GLU A 112 6.83 14.07 8.62
C GLU A 112 7.27 15.54 8.53
N ALA A 113 6.34 16.46 8.27
CA ALA A 113 6.65 17.89 8.20
C ALA A 113 7.26 18.42 9.50
N ARG A 114 6.74 18.00 10.65
CA ARG A 114 7.27 18.35 11.98
C ARG A 114 8.68 17.78 12.20
N CYS A 115 8.91 16.52 11.82
CA CYS A 115 10.24 15.92 11.91
C CYS A 115 11.28 16.69 11.08
N ARG A 116 10.93 17.11 9.86
CA ARG A 116 11.80 17.92 8.99
C ARG A 116 12.14 19.29 9.59
N ARG A 117 11.31 19.79 10.51
CA ARG A 117 11.55 21.01 11.27
C ARG A 117 12.26 20.77 12.61
N GLY A 118 12.60 19.53 12.95
CA GLY A 118 13.21 19.17 14.23
C GLY A 118 12.22 19.10 15.42
N GLU A 119 10.91 19.15 15.14
CA GLU A 119 9.83 19.15 16.15
C GLU A 119 9.44 17.71 16.54
N PHE A 120 10.41 16.88 16.90
CA PHE A 120 10.23 15.42 17.08
C PHE A 120 9.22 15.08 18.16
N GLY A 121 9.20 15.80 19.28
CA GLY A 121 8.25 15.54 20.37
C GLY A 121 6.79 15.79 19.98
N ILE A 122 6.54 16.76 19.08
CA ILE A 122 5.20 17.04 18.58
C ILE A 122 4.82 16.04 17.48
N ALA A 123 5.77 15.66 16.63
CA ALA A 123 5.58 14.62 15.63
C ALA A 123 5.23 13.28 16.29
N ALA A 124 5.86 12.93 17.39
CA ALA A 124 5.58 11.73 18.17
C ALA A 124 4.13 11.67 18.66
N LYS A 125 3.52 12.83 19.01
CA LYS A 125 2.10 12.88 19.40
C LYS A 125 1.16 12.51 18.25
N ASP A 126 1.45 12.93 17.02
CA ASP A 126 0.67 12.55 15.84
C ASP A 126 0.69 11.05 15.60
N ILE A 127 1.88 10.44 15.65
CA ILE A 127 2.04 8.99 15.51
C ILE A 127 1.37 8.25 16.65
N THR A 128 1.51 8.74 17.89
CA THR A 128 0.84 8.15 19.05
C THR A 128 -0.68 8.16 18.89
N THR A 129 -1.25 9.29 18.47
CA THR A 129 -2.70 9.42 18.22
C THR A 129 -3.18 8.40 17.19
N LEU A 130 -2.46 8.26 16.07
CA LEU A 130 -2.78 7.27 15.05
C LEU A 130 -2.71 5.85 15.60
N ARG A 131 -1.61 5.49 16.26
CA ARG A 131 -1.39 4.14 16.79
C ARG A 131 -2.37 3.77 17.90
N THR A 132 -2.74 4.70 18.77
CA THR A 132 -3.77 4.47 19.79
C THR A 132 -5.10 4.00 19.18
N ALA A 133 -5.43 4.47 17.99
CA ALA A 133 -6.62 4.02 17.26
C ALA A 133 -6.42 2.73 16.43
N ARG A 134 -5.21 2.18 16.39
CA ARG A 134 -4.85 1.02 15.54
C ARG A 134 -4.33 -0.19 16.32
N TYR A 135 -4.01 -0.01 17.57
CA TYR A 135 -3.50 -1.07 18.44
C TYR A 135 -4.50 -1.36 19.56
N SER A 136 -4.59 -2.63 19.96
CA SER A 136 -5.41 -3.03 21.12
C SER A 136 -4.86 -2.50 22.45
N ASP A 137 -3.56 -2.21 22.50
CA ASP A 137 -2.86 -1.67 23.64
C ASP A 137 -1.64 -0.88 23.14
N TYR A 138 -1.63 0.43 23.37
CA TYR A 138 -0.56 1.30 22.91
C TYR A 138 -0.33 2.46 23.89
N SER A 139 0.93 2.67 24.27
CA SER A 139 1.29 3.73 25.21
C SER A 139 1.78 5.00 24.49
N SER A 140 2.92 4.94 23.84
CA SER A 140 3.51 6.10 23.18
C SER A 140 4.57 5.72 22.13
N THR A 141 4.88 6.67 21.25
CA THR A 141 6.02 6.61 20.32
C THR A 141 7.08 7.61 20.75
N SER A 142 8.35 7.21 20.70
CA SER A 142 9.48 8.13 20.77
C SER A 142 10.06 8.38 19.37
N ILE A 143 10.26 9.64 19.02
CA ILE A 143 10.85 10.06 17.75
C ILE A 143 12.05 10.97 18.05
N SER A 144 13.14 10.75 17.33
CA SER A 144 14.39 11.51 17.40
C SER A 144 14.93 11.81 16.00
N ALA A 145 16.00 12.59 15.92
CA ALA A 145 16.70 12.85 14.68
C ALA A 145 17.16 11.57 13.96
N ASP A 146 17.54 10.56 14.72
CA ASP A 146 18.12 9.32 14.18
C ASP A 146 17.06 8.32 13.66
N ASN A 147 15.83 8.35 14.22
CA ASN A 147 14.83 7.33 13.94
C ASN A 147 13.56 7.81 13.23
N TRP A 148 13.38 9.12 13.05
CA TRP A 148 12.10 9.66 12.57
C TRP A 148 11.71 9.13 11.19
N LEU A 149 12.67 9.06 10.26
CA LEU A 149 12.36 8.65 8.89
C LEU A 149 11.93 7.19 8.84
N GLN A 150 12.62 6.32 9.57
CA GLN A 150 12.24 4.90 9.64
C GLN A 150 10.88 4.74 10.33
N THR A 151 10.65 5.44 11.44
CA THR A 151 9.38 5.39 12.19
C THR A 151 8.20 5.79 11.31
N ILE A 152 8.31 6.90 10.56
CA ILE A 152 7.25 7.37 9.66
C ILE A 152 7.12 6.47 8.46
N SER A 153 8.23 6.00 7.87
CA SER A 153 8.22 5.08 6.74
C SER A 153 7.46 3.79 7.08
N ASP A 154 7.76 3.18 8.21
CA ASP A 154 7.12 1.94 8.65
C ASP A 154 5.64 2.16 8.96
N GLU A 155 5.30 3.30 9.59
CA GLU A 155 3.90 3.61 9.87
C GLU A 155 3.10 3.87 8.60
N ARG A 156 3.70 4.54 7.60
CA ARG A 156 3.06 4.71 6.28
C ARG A 156 2.81 3.37 5.60
N VAL A 157 3.74 2.42 5.71
CA VAL A 157 3.52 1.06 5.16
C VAL A 157 2.36 0.38 5.88
N ARG A 158 2.35 0.37 7.23
CA ARG A 158 1.26 -0.25 8.00
C ARG A 158 -0.10 0.36 7.71
N GLU A 159 -0.17 1.68 7.66
CA GLU A 159 -1.43 2.40 7.54
C GLU A 159 -1.95 2.46 6.10
N LEU A 160 -1.06 2.75 5.15
CA LEU A 160 -1.40 3.03 3.75
C LEU A 160 -1.04 1.87 2.81
N TYR A 161 -1.01 0.63 3.34
CA TYR A 161 -0.60 -0.54 2.57
C TYR A 161 -1.42 -0.68 1.29
N MET A 162 -0.73 -0.71 0.14
CA MET A 162 -1.30 -0.81 -1.22
C MET A 162 -2.31 0.30 -1.58
N GLU A 163 -2.16 1.49 -1.01
CA GLU A 163 -2.96 2.69 -1.38
C GLU A 163 -2.23 3.62 -2.37
N GLY A 164 -1.11 3.19 -2.96
CA GLY A 164 -0.43 3.92 -4.03
C GLY A 164 0.64 4.95 -3.55
N PHE A 165 0.80 5.18 -2.26
CA PHE A 165 1.67 6.26 -1.74
C PHE A 165 3.16 5.91 -1.66
N ARG A 166 3.53 4.61 -1.70
CA ARG A 166 4.90 4.18 -1.38
C ARG A 166 5.94 4.71 -2.35
N LEU A 167 5.68 4.65 -3.65
CA LEU A 167 6.60 5.11 -4.68
C LEU A 167 6.97 6.59 -4.49
N GLN A 168 5.97 7.44 -4.29
CA GLN A 168 6.17 8.88 -4.11
C GLN A 168 6.92 9.19 -2.80
N ALA A 169 6.65 8.42 -1.75
CA ALA A 169 7.37 8.55 -0.49
C ALA A 169 8.85 8.19 -0.64
N LEU A 170 9.18 7.08 -1.30
CA LEU A 170 10.56 6.66 -1.54
C LEU A 170 11.33 7.69 -2.37
N LYS A 171 10.74 8.21 -3.44
CA LYS A 171 11.33 9.28 -4.26
C LYS A 171 11.64 10.53 -3.40
N ARG A 172 10.68 10.99 -2.61
CA ARG A 172 10.84 12.18 -1.75
C ARG A 172 11.90 11.99 -0.67
N TRP A 173 12.12 10.76 -0.23
CA TRP A 173 13.10 10.42 0.81
C TRP A 173 14.46 10.02 0.24
N HIS A 174 14.62 9.97 -1.07
CA HIS A 174 15.82 9.45 -1.73
C HIS A 174 16.19 8.06 -1.20
N LYS A 175 15.21 7.14 -1.18
CA LYS A 175 15.35 5.77 -0.68
C LYS A 175 15.01 4.77 -1.75
N GLY A 176 15.84 3.75 -1.85
CA GLY A 176 15.54 2.53 -2.58
C GLY A 176 14.60 1.61 -1.79
N PHE A 177 14.42 0.41 -2.30
CA PHE A 177 13.74 -0.65 -1.58
C PHE A 177 14.34 -2.02 -1.90
N GLU A 178 14.14 -2.93 -0.98
CA GLU A 178 14.41 -4.35 -1.18
C GLU A 178 13.16 -5.13 -0.77
N ARG A 179 12.73 -6.05 -1.66
CA ARG A 179 11.57 -6.90 -1.41
C ARG A 179 12.03 -8.24 -0.89
N THR A 180 11.40 -8.72 0.18
CA THR A 180 11.55 -10.07 0.67
C THR A 180 10.25 -10.82 0.40
N PRO A 181 10.17 -11.62 -0.68
CA PRO A 181 8.95 -12.34 -1.03
C PRO A 181 8.63 -13.42 0.00
N GLN A 182 7.36 -13.79 0.11
CA GLN A 182 6.95 -14.92 0.95
C GLN A 182 7.48 -16.26 0.44
N SER A 183 7.77 -16.36 -0.86
CA SER A 183 8.35 -17.52 -1.49
C SER A 183 9.17 -17.11 -2.72
N ASN A 184 10.29 -17.80 -2.96
CA ASN A 184 11.09 -17.62 -4.16
C ASN A 184 10.32 -17.90 -5.46
N THR A 185 9.27 -18.70 -5.39
CA THR A 185 8.41 -19.01 -6.55
C THR A 185 7.69 -17.75 -7.05
N VAL A 186 7.20 -16.91 -6.16
CA VAL A 186 6.48 -15.66 -6.53
C VAL A 186 7.44 -14.52 -6.89
N ALA A 187 8.72 -14.65 -6.57
CA ALA A 187 9.74 -13.65 -6.91
C ALA A 187 10.36 -13.83 -8.30
N LYS A 188 10.10 -14.96 -8.96
CA LYS A 188 10.72 -15.28 -10.23
C LYS A 188 10.37 -14.22 -11.29
N GLY A 189 11.40 -13.61 -11.88
CA GLY A 189 11.26 -12.56 -12.90
C GLY A 189 10.94 -11.16 -12.34
N SER A 190 10.91 -10.98 -11.02
CA SER A 190 10.68 -9.68 -10.40
C SER A 190 11.98 -8.98 -10.04
N SER A 191 12.04 -7.65 -10.19
CA SER A 191 13.08 -6.83 -9.57
C SER A 191 12.86 -6.79 -8.08
N LEU A 192 13.77 -7.40 -7.30
CA LEU A 192 13.64 -7.45 -5.85
C LEU A 192 14.25 -6.23 -5.16
N LYS A 193 15.18 -5.54 -5.82
CA LYS A 193 15.88 -4.40 -5.25
C LYS A 193 15.97 -3.28 -6.28
N ILE A 194 15.72 -2.06 -5.84
CA ILE A 194 15.98 -0.83 -6.59
C ILE A 194 16.71 0.11 -5.64
N GLU A 195 17.84 0.65 -6.10
CA GLU A 195 18.66 1.58 -5.32
C GLU A 195 17.97 2.96 -5.20
N ALA A 196 18.47 3.77 -4.27
CA ALA A 196 18.00 5.13 -4.14
C ALA A 196 18.24 5.91 -5.43
N ASP A 197 17.26 6.74 -5.82
CA ASP A 197 17.34 7.61 -7.00
C ASP A 197 17.57 6.87 -8.34
N ASP A 198 17.32 5.55 -8.38
CA ASP A 198 17.41 4.78 -9.63
C ASP A 198 16.44 5.37 -10.68
N PRO A 199 16.87 5.50 -11.95
CA PRO A 199 16.00 5.95 -13.04
C PRO A 199 14.67 5.20 -13.15
N LEU A 200 14.60 3.94 -12.74
CA LEU A 200 13.35 3.14 -12.71
C LEU A 200 12.27 3.70 -11.77
N PHE A 201 12.59 4.68 -10.92
CA PHE A 201 11.58 5.44 -10.18
C PHE A 201 10.77 6.41 -11.05
N VAL A 202 11.17 6.59 -12.31
CA VAL A 202 10.43 7.35 -13.32
C VAL A 202 9.94 6.37 -14.37
N TRP A 203 8.69 6.48 -14.77
CA TRP A 203 8.14 5.63 -15.83
C TRP A 203 8.85 5.92 -17.16
N PRO A 204 9.19 4.88 -17.94
CA PRO A 204 9.72 5.09 -19.29
C PRO A 204 8.68 5.78 -20.17
N ILE A 205 9.15 6.58 -21.09
CA ILE A 205 8.28 7.13 -22.14
C ILE A 205 7.74 5.95 -22.97
N PRO A 206 6.44 5.86 -23.21
CA PRO A 206 5.89 4.76 -24.01
C PRO A 206 6.49 4.69 -25.41
N GLN A 207 6.84 3.50 -25.87
CA GLN A 207 7.54 3.32 -27.14
C GLN A 207 6.76 3.88 -28.35
N HIS A 208 5.42 3.84 -28.29
CA HIS A 208 4.59 4.40 -29.37
C HIS A 208 4.71 5.92 -29.47
N GLU A 209 4.94 6.63 -28.37
CA GLU A 209 5.20 8.06 -28.37
C GLU A 209 6.55 8.39 -29.00
N LEU A 210 7.58 7.60 -28.66
CA LEU A 210 8.92 7.78 -29.23
C LEU A 210 8.96 7.49 -30.73
N ASN A 211 8.14 6.56 -31.20
CA ASN A 211 8.09 6.11 -32.60
C ASN A 211 7.06 6.87 -33.44
N SER A 212 6.31 7.81 -32.87
CA SER A 212 5.30 8.57 -33.61
C SER A 212 5.95 9.42 -34.71
N PRO A 213 5.41 9.43 -35.93
CA PRO A 213 5.95 10.28 -37.01
C PRO A 213 5.97 11.76 -36.59
N GLY A 214 7.14 12.39 -36.69
CA GLY A 214 7.35 13.79 -36.30
C GLY A 214 7.46 14.02 -34.80
N SER A 215 7.59 12.96 -33.99
CA SER A 215 7.79 13.11 -32.55
C SER A 215 9.13 13.76 -32.24
N GLU A 216 9.10 14.82 -31.43
CA GLU A 216 10.30 15.44 -30.83
C GLU A 216 10.58 14.89 -29.42
N VAL A 217 9.76 13.93 -28.96
CA VAL A 217 9.90 13.31 -27.62
C VAL A 217 11.15 12.46 -27.58
N GLN A 218 12.02 12.73 -26.61
CA GLN A 218 13.24 11.96 -26.38
C GLN A 218 13.03 10.91 -25.29
N PRO A 219 13.67 9.74 -25.39
CA PRO A 219 13.63 8.74 -24.32
C PRO A 219 14.21 9.34 -23.02
N ASN A 220 13.61 8.97 -21.89
CA ASN A 220 14.17 9.30 -20.59
C ASN A 220 15.16 8.21 -20.13
N GLU A 221 15.80 8.40 -18.99
CA GLU A 221 16.80 7.44 -18.47
C GLU A 221 16.23 6.04 -18.17
N SER A 222 14.90 5.91 -18.02
CA SER A 222 14.21 4.62 -17.80
C SER A 222 13.93 3.85 -19.09
N ASN A 223 14.13 4.44 -20.26
CA ASN A 223 13.94 3.80 -21.58
C ASN A 223 15.16 2.95 -22.00
N ARG A 224 15.82 2.29 -21.07
CA ARG A 224 17.00 1.45 -21.31
C ARG A 224 16.63 0.09 -21.87
#